data_adc905de8d56b5a1d7c4b0b1e1696342
#
_entry.id   adc905de8d56b5a1d7c4b0b1e1696342
#
_cell.length_a   1.000
_cell.length_b   1.000
_cell.length_c   1.000
_cell.angle_alpha   90.00
_cell.angle_beta   90.00
_cell.angle_gamma   90.00
#
_symmetry.space_group_name_H-M   'P 1'
#
loop_
_entity.id
_entity.type
_entity.pdbx_description
1 polymer ?
#
loop_
_entity_poly.entity_id
_entity_poly.type
_entity_poly.pdbx_seq_one_letter_code
_entity_poly.pdbx_strand_id
1 'polypeptide(L)'
;MRKFIVAIFSLSSVMLHAQASSPAPTQVATNGPAPQIKRISTGVIAPKLIYKVDVVADSTSTARLLNNDCKVVVGMIVDKSGKPSDLKIVQSAGASVDASVLAAVSQYRFIPGMVSNQPIATPLNLEVLISNSYR
;
A
#
# COMPACT_ATOMS: atom_id res chain seq x y z
N MET A 1 -25.47 -5.89 66.28
CA MET A 1 -26.60 -6.75 66.74
C MET A 1 -27.21 -7.46 65.58
N ARG A 2 -27.24 -8.79 65.68
CA ARG A 2 -28.21 -9.72 65.05
C ARG A 2 -28.24 -9.74 63.52
N LYS A 3 -28.07 -10.85 62.90
CA LYS A 3 -28.08 -12.30 63.04
C LYS A 3 -28.41 -12.89 61.67
N PHE A 4 -27.59 -13.79 61.20
CA PHE A 4 -27.90 -15.08 60.54
C PHE A 4 -29.03 -15.14 59.52
N ILE A 5 -28.79 -15.67 58.33
CA ILE A 5 -29.19 -17.06 58.01
C ILE A 5 -28.43 -17.57 56.79
N VAL A 6 -27.84 -18.75 56.98
CA VAL A 6 -27.27 -19.64 56.01
C VAL A 6 -28.40 -20.30 55.20
N ALA A 7 -28.25 -20.37 53.89
CA ALA A 7 -28.96 -21.36 53.09
C ALA A 7 -28.01 -21.93 52.05
N ILE A 8 -27.52 -23.07 52.33
CA ILE A 8 -26.82 -23.99 51.41
C ILE A 8 -27.85 -24.56 50.47
N PHE A 9 -27.71 -24.34 49.16
CA PHE A 9 -28.36 -25.19 48.17
C PHE A 9 -27.32 -25.66 47.16
N SER A 10 -26.87 -26.87 47.40
CA SER A 10 -26.12 -27.72 46.50
C SER A 10 -27.07 -28.14 45.36
N LEU A 11 -26.74 -27.74 44.13
CA LEU A 11 -27.30 -28.41 42.97
C LEU A 11 -26.21 -28.66 41.95
N SER A 12 -25.72 -29.88 41.95
CA SER A 12 -24.87 -30.47 40.93
C SER A 12 -25.56 -30.39 39.58
N SER A 13 -25.07 -29.57 38.68
CA SER A 13 -25.37 -29.70 37.25
C SER A 13 -24.12 -30.15 36.55
N VAL A 14 -24.08 -31.42 36.24
CA VAL A 14 -23.12 -32.04 35.32
C VAL A 14 -23.38 -31.43 33.93
N MET A 15 -22.61 -30.46 33.54
CA MET A 15 -22.53 -29.98 32.14
C MET A 15 -21.63 -30.95 31.39
N LEU A 16 -22.28 -31.81 30.63
CA LEU A 16 -21.68 -32.63 29.60
C LEU A 16 -21.07 -31.72 28.53
N HIS A 17 -19.75 -31.55 28.59
CA HIS A 17 -19.01 -30.86 27.54
C HIS A 17 -18.94 -31.80 26.34
N ALA A 18 -19.82 -31.57 25.37
CA ALA A 18 -19.63 -32.09 24.04
C ALA A 18 -18.41 -31.38 23.43
N GLN A 19 -17.28 -32.04 23.45
CA GLN A 19 -16.13 -31.64 22.67
C GLN A 19 -16.49 -31.84 21.20
N ALA A 20 -16.83 -30.76 20.54
CA ALA A 20 -16.87 -30.73 19.09
C ALA A 20 -15.42 -30.89 18.60
N SER A 21 -15.08 -32.10 18.23
CA SER A 21 -13.85 -32.38 17.48
C SER A 21 -13.96 -31.63 16.15
N SER A 22 -13.25 -30.51 16.05
CA SER A 22 -12.99 -29.88 14.75
C SER A 22 -12.24 -30.88 13.88
N PRO A 23 -12.75 -31.26 12.72
CA PRO A 23 -11.96 -32.05 11.79
C PRO A 23 -10.77 -31.18 11.35
N ALA A 24 -9.57 -31.64 11.63
CA ALA A 24 -8.36 -31.11 11.06
C ALA A 24 -8.52 -31.08 9.52
N PRO A 25 -8.12 -30.00 8.84
CA PRO A 25 -8.12 -30.02 7.39
C PRO A 25 -7.16 -31.10 6.94
N THR A 26 -7.70 -32.18 6.41
CA THR A 26 -6.92 -33.19 5.68
C THR A 26 -6.25 -32.48 4.51
N GLN A 27 -4.97 -32.23 4.66
CA GLN A 27 -4.15 -31.81 3.53
C GLN A 27 -4.10 -32.98 2.55
N VAL A 28 -4.98 -32.94 1.57
CA VAL A 28 -4.83 -33.79 0.40
C VAL A 28 -3.59 -33.29 -0.30
N ALA A 29 -2.50 -34.03 -0.16
CA ALA A 29 -1.31 -33.84 -0.96
C ALA A 29 -1.68 -34.23 -2.40
N THR A 30 -2.23 -33.31 -3.14
CA THR A 30 -2.44 -33.45 -4.57
C THR A 30 -1.08 -33.21 -5.21
N ASN A 31 -0.38 -34.30 -5.55
CA ASN A 31 0.78 -34.27 -6.43
C ASN A 31 0.34 -34.00 -7.89
N GLY A 32 -0.49 -32.98 -8.09
CA GLY A 32 -0.78 -32.44 -9.39
C GLY A 32 0.17 -31.27 -9.68
N PRO A 33 0.51 -31.01 -10.94
CA PRO A 33 1.26 -29.81 -11.28
C PRO A 33 0.47 -28.62 -10.74
N ALA A 34 1.17 -27.76 -9.96
CA ALA A 34 0.58 -26.56 -9.41
C ALA A 34 -0.18 -25.82 -10.52
N PRO A 35 -1.39 -25.30 -10.25
CA PRO A 35 -2.13 -24.56 -11.27
C PRO A 35 -1.23 -23.42 -11.73
N GLN A 36 -0.71 -23.53 -12.92
CA GLN A 36 0.03 -22.47 -13.55
C GLN A 36 -0.98 -21.36 -13.81
N ILE A 37 -0.95 -20.32 -13.00
CA ILE A 37 -1.68 -19.09 -13.25
C ILE A 37 -1.10 -18.56 -14.57
N LYS A 38 -1.74 -18.93 -15.66
CA LYS A 38 -1.45 -18.35 -16.97
C LYS A 38 -1.74 -16.86 -16.83
N ARG A 39 -0.68 -16.07 -16.69
CA ARG A 39 -0.81 -14.61 -16.71
C ARG A 39 -1.37 -14.27 -18.08
N ILE A 40 -2.66 -14.02 -18.13
CA ILE A 40 -3.29 -13.48 -19.33
C ILE A 40 -2.70 -12.08 -19.44
N SER A 41 -1.76 -11.94 -20.35
CA SER A 41 -1.28 -10.63 -20.76
C SER A 41 -2.47 -9.94 -21.44
N THR A 42 -3.14 -9.06 -20.73
CA THR A 42 -4.31 -8.31 -21.24
C THR A 42 -3.94 -7.29 -22.30
N GLY A 43 -2.71 -7.34 -22.83
CA GLY A 43 -2.24 -6.35 -23.79
C GLY A 43 -2.11 -4.93 -23.22
N VAL A 44 -2.23 -4.80 -21.90
CA VAL A 44 -2.07 -3.52 -21.20
C VAL A 44 -0.61 -3.34 -20.83
N ILE A 45 -0.01 -2.26 -21.29
CA ILE A 45 1.34 -1.83 -20.95
C ILE A 45 1.21 -0.69 -19.95
N ALA A 46 1.86 -0.84 -18.78
CA ALA A 46 1.87 0.19 -17.77
C ALA A 46 2.70 1.42 -18.17
N PRO A 47 2.39 2.62 -17.65
CA PRO A 47 3.21 3.80 -17.85
C PRO A 47 4.64 3.60 -17.35
N LYS A 48 5.62 4.16 -18.07
CA LYS A 48 7.03 4.09 -17.69
C LYS A 48 7.62 5.49 -17.54
N LEU A 49 8.26 5.76 -16.40
CA LEU A 49 8.98 7.00 -16.16
C LEU A 49 10.20 7.09 -17.10
N ILE A 50 10.32 8.19 -17.86
CA ILE A 50 11.42 8.46 -18.80
C ILE A 50 12.23 9.70 -18.44
N TYR A 51 11.63 10.63 -17.70
CA TYR A 51 12.31 11.83 -17.26
C TYR A 51 11.92 12.16 -15.82
N LYS A 52 12.91 12.33 -14.96
CA LYS A 52 12.78 12.64 -13.54
C LYS A 52 13.48 13.95 -13.24
N VAL A 53 12.85 14.77 -12.41
CA VAL A 53 13.44 15.98 -11.84
C VAL A 53 13.73 15.70 -10.37
N ASP A 54 14.88 16.15 -9.87
CA ASP A 54 15.21 16.00 -8.47
C ASP A 54 14.32 16.88 -7.61
N VAL A 55 13.95 16.35 -6.44
CA VAL A 55 13.14 17.10 -5.47
C VAL A 55 14.05 18.11 -4.79
N VAL A 56 13.80 19.39 -5.03
CA VAL A 56 14.48 20.47 -4.31
C VAL A 56 13.77 20.68 -2.98
N ALA A 57 14.38 20.22 -1.90
CA ALA A 57 13.88 20.45 -0.55
C ALA A 57 14.33 21.83 -0.07
N ASP A 58 13.43 22.60 0.52
CA ASP A 58 13.78 23.83 1.23
C ASP A 58 14.58 23.54 2.52
N SER A 59 15.15 24.57 3.13
CA SER A 59 15.95 24.43 4.35
C SER A 59 15.19 23.78 5.51
N THR A 60 13.88 23.98 5.59
CA THR A 60 13.02 23.40 6.64
C THR A 60 12.80 21.91 6.38
N SER A 61 12.61 21.53 5.14
CA SER A 61 12.51 20.14 4.72
C SER A 61 13.83 19.41 4.90
N THR A 62 14.94 20.06 4.54
CA THR A 62 16.29 19.52 4.70
C THR A 62 16.61 19.18 6.15
N ALA A 63 16.22 20.01 7.11
CA ALA A 63 16.44 19.76 8.54
C ALA A 63 15.72 18.48 9.04
N ARG A 64 14.55 18.16 8.49
CA ARG A 64 13.84 16.91 8.80
C ARG A 64 14.44 15.69 8.10
N LEU A 65 14.97 15.87 6.91
CA LEU A 65 15.62 14.83 6.11
C LEU A 65 17.00 14.44 6.64
N LEU A 66 17.64 15.30 7.46
CA LEU A 66 18.98 15.05 8.00
C LEU A 66 19.11 13.76 8.83
N ASN A 67 18.00 13.25 9.37
CA ASN A 67 18.02 12.11 10.26
C ASN A 67 17.34 10.84 9.71
N ASN A 68 16.53 10.94 8.65
CA ASN A 68 15.82 9.77 8.11
C ASN A 68 15.50 9.95 6.63
N ASP A 69 15.59 8.86 5.88
CA ASP A 69 15.02 8.78 4.55
C ASP A 69 13.50 8.94 4.62
N CYS A 70 12.93 9.77 3.76
CA CYS A 70 11.50 10.00 3.69
C CYS A 70 10.93 9.37 2.43
N LYS A 71 9.73 8.79 2.59
CA LYS A 71 8.97 8.24 1.48
C LYS A 71 7.66 8.99 1.31
N VAL A 72 7.41 9.50 0.11
CA VAL A 72 6.13 10.10 -0.29
C VAL A 72 5.53 9.26 -1.40
N VAL A 73 4.24 8.96 -1.29
CA VAL A 73 3.50 8.30 -2.37
C VAL A 73 2.56 9.30 -3.00
N VAL A 74 2.73 9.51 -4.30
CA VAL A 74 1.91 10.41 -5.11
C VAL A 74 1.01 9.59 -6.04
N GLY A 75 -0.30 9.73 -5.89
CA GLY A 75 -1.26 9.24 -6.86
C GLY A 75 -1.41 10.24 -7.99
N MET A 76 -1.47 9.77 -9.22
CA MET A 76 -1.60 10.60 -10.41
C MET A 76 -2.27 9.83 -11.54
N ILE A 77 -2.69 10.57 -12.56
CA ILE A 77 -3.08 10.02 -13.85
C ILE A 77 -2.02 10.42 -14.86
N VAL A 78 -1.40 9.45 -15.52
CA VAL A 78 -0.54 9.71 -16.66
C VAL A 78 -1.45 9.80 -17.89
N ASP A 79 -1.50 10.96 -18.52
CA ASP A 79 -2.31 11.18 -19.72
C ASP A 79 -1.73 10.49 -20.96
N LYS A 80 -2.45 10.54 -22.07
CA LYS A 80 -2.02 9.95 -23.35
C LYS A 80 -0.75 10.56 -23.93
N SER A 81 -0.38 11.76 -23.47
CA SER A 81 0.85 12.45 -23.86
C SER A 81 2.04 12.15 -22.95
N GLY A 82 1.83 11.36 -21.91
CA GLY A 82 2.86 11.03 -20.93
C GLY A 82 3.09 12.10 -19.86
N LYS A 83 2.17 13.05 -19.70
CA LYS A 83 2.22 14.06 -18.65
C LYS A 83 1.46 13.58 -17.42
N PRO A 84 1.98 13.82 -16.22
CA PRO A 84 1.21 13.57 -14.99
C PRO A 84 0.13 14.64 -14.80
N SER A 85 -1.04 14.20 -14.40
CA SER A 85 -2.21 15.04 -14.08
C SER A 85 -2.89 14.50 -12.82
N ASP A 86 -3.81 15.28 -12.24
CA ASP A 86 -4.57 14.91 -11.03
C ASP A 86 -3.66 14.40 -9.88
N LEU A 87 -2.61 15.17 -9.58
CA LEU A 87 -1.62 14.83 -8.56
C LEU A 87 -2.23 14.89 -7.17
N LYS A 88 -2.11 13.81 -6.42
CA LYS A 88 -2.60 13.69 -5.02
C LYS A 88 -1.56 13.04 -4.13
N ILE A 89 -1.41 13.52 -2.91
CA ILE A 89 -0.60 12.83 -1.91
C ILE A 89 -1.40 11.67 -1.32
N VAL A 90 -0.90 10.46 -1.51
CA VAL A 90 -1.45 9.23 -0.93
C VAL A 90 -0.80 8.94 0.41
N GLN A 91 0.52 9.14 0.50
CA GLN A 91 1.29 9.04 1.73
C GLN A 91 2.18 10.25 1.88
N SER A 92 1.99 11.00 2.97
CA SER A 92 2.71 12.24 3.28
C SER A 92 3.98 11.96 4.09
N ALA A 93 5.02 12.75 3.83
CA ALA A 93 6.19 12.85 4.70
C ALA A 93 6.30 14.22 5.39
N GLY A 94 5.27 15.05 5.25
CA GLY A 94 5.16 16.39 5.82
C GLY A 94 4.88 17.44 4.75
N ALA A 95 4.08 18.45 5.09
CA ALA A 95 3.54 19.41 4.13
C ALA A 95 4.59 20.10 3.24
N SER A 96 5.74 20.45 3.82
CA SER A 96 6.84 21.09 3.07
C SER A 96 7.49 20.13 2.07
N VAL A 97 7.73 18.89 2.49
CA VAL A 97 8.28 17.83 1.64
C VAL A 97 7.30 17.48 0.52
N ASP A 98 6.02 17.33 0.87
CA ASP A 98 4.96 17.00 -0.07
C ASP A 98 4.82 18.05 -1.18
N ALA A 99 4.88 19.34 -0.81
CA ALA A 99 4.84 20.44 -1.79
C ALA A 99 6.02 20.38 -2.76
N SER A 100 7.23 20.12 -2.26
CA SER A 100 8.44 19.98 -3.09
C SER A 100 8.34 18.76 -4.02
N VAL A 101 7.80 17.64 -3.52
CA VAL A 101 7.59 16.43 -4.31
C VAL A 101 6.55 16.67 -5.40
N LEU A 102 5.42 17.29 -5.09
CA LEU A 102 4.39 17.62 -6.10
C LEU A 102 4.94 18.52 -7.19
N ALA A 103 5.73 19.55 -6.84
CA ALA A 103 6.37 20.42 -7.80
C ALA A 103 7.33 19.68 -8.72
N ALA A 104 8.15 18.77 -8.19
CA ALA A 104 9.05 17.95 -8.98
C ALA A 104 8.30 16.95 -9.88
N VAL A 105 7.32 16.22 -9.32
CA VAL A 105 6.55 15.20 -10.04
C VAL A 105 5.73 15.81 -11.18
N SER A 106 5.25 17.04 -11.05
CA SER A 106 4.55 17.75 -12.12
C SER A 106 5.39 17.93 -13.40
N GLN A 107 6.71 17.93 -13.25
CA GLN A 107 7.66 18.06 -14.33
C GLN A 107 8.15 16.73 -14.90
N TYR A 108 7.76 15.61 -14.28
CA TYR A 108 8.13 14.28 -14.77
C TYR A 108 7.49 14.00 -16.15
N ARG A 109 8.11 13.08 -16.88
CA ARG A 109 7.58 12.61 -18.15
C ARG A 109 7.57 11.10 -18.18
N PHE A 110 6.54 10.57 -18.76
CA PHE A 110 6.28 9.14 -18.85
C PHE A 110 6.04 8.72 -20.29
N ILE A 111 6.33 7.47 -20.58
CA ILE A 111 5.66 6.80 -21.70
C ILE A 111 4.26 6.48 -21.20
N PRO A 112 3.19 6.85 -21.90
CA PRO A 112 1.82 6.58 -21.45
C PRO A 112 1.54 5.08 -21.40
N GLY A 113 0.55 4.69 -20.61
CA GLY A 113 0.01 3.34 -20.67
C GLY A 113 -0.56 3.05 -22.05
N MET A 114 -0.46 1.81 -22.47
CA MET A 114 -0.98 1.39 -23.78
C MET A 114 -1.91 0.20 -23.65
N VAL A 115 -2.97 0.18 -24.45
CA VAL A 115 -3.85 -0.95 -24.66
C VAL A 115 -3.98 -1.16 -26.16
N SER A 116 -3.70 -2.36 -26.64
CA SER A 116 -3.76 -2.70 -28.07
C SER A 116 -3.00 -1.68 -28.95
N ASN A 117 -1.83 -1.28 -28.50
CA ASN A 117 -0.95 -0.30 -29.18
C ASN A 117 -1.53 1.13 -29.25
N GLN A 118 -2.55 1.44 -28.43
CA GLN A 118 -3.10 2.79 -28.32
C GLN A 118 -2.79 3.40 -26.97
N PRO A 119 -2.31 4.66 -26.90
CA PRO A 119 -2.05 5.34 -25.64
C PRO A 119 -3.35 5.63 -24.88
N ILE A 120 -3.35 5.33 -23.60
CA ILE A 120 -4.49 5.57 -22.71
C ILE A 120 -4.06 6.37 -21.48
N ALA A 121 -4.97 7.14 -20.92
CA ALA A 121 -4.78 7.72 -19.60
C ALA A 121 -4.81 6.61 -18.56
N THR A 122 -3.77 6.54 -17.71
CA THR A 122 -3.60 5.43 -16.76
C THR A 122 -3.32 5.97 -15.37
N PRO A 123 -4.07 5.54 -14.35
CA PRO A 123 -3.76 5.86 -12.96
C PRO A 123 -2.46 5.18 -12.53
N LEU A 124 -1.64 5.91 -11.77
CA LEU A 124 -0.36 5.45 -11.27
C LEU A 124 -0.12 5.97 -9.86
N ASN A 125 0.37 5.12 -8.96
CA ASN A 125 0.93 5.55 -7.69
C ASN A 125 2.45 5.49 -7.80
N LEU A 126 3.09 6.64 -7.62
CA LEU A 126 4.54 6.80 -7.67
C LEU A 126 5.09 6.92 -6.25
N GLU A 127 6.00 6.04 -5.90
CA GLU A 127 6.77 6.14 -4.67
C GLU A 127 8.04 6.99 -4.91
N VAL A 128 8.17 8.07 -4.17
CA VAL A 128 9.33 8.97 -4.22
C VAL A 128 10.09 8.82 -2.91
N LEU A 129 11.30 8.27 -3.01
CA LEU A 129 12.23 8.19 -1.89
C LEU A 129 13.10 9.45 -1.92
N ILE A 130 13.15 10.14 -0.80
CA ILE A 130 13.99 11.33 -0.61
C ILE A 130 15.03 10.96 0.44
N SER A 131 16.24 10.75 -0.02
CA SER A 131 17.38 10.48 0.85
C SER A 131 18.24 11.74 0.98
N ASN A 132 18.91 11.87 2.12
CA ASN A 132 19.90 12.90 2.32
C ASN A 132 21.18 12.53 1.55
N SER A 133 21.36 13.08 0.37
CA SER A 133 22.53 12.87 -0.47
C SER A 133 23.70 13.83 -0.17
N TYR A 134 23.73 14.40 1.01
CA TYR A 134 24.95 15.11 1.46
C TYR A 134 25.95 14.09 2.00
N ARG A 135 26.71 13.54 1.09
CA ARG A 135 27.94 12.82 1.40
C ARG A 135 29.11 13.46 0.71
#